data_76441af2712d96fb6ea9406a0f662e24
#
_entry.id   76441af2712d96fb6ea9406a0f662e24
#
_cell.length_a   1.000
_cell.length_b   1.000
_cell.length_c   1.000
_cell.angle_alpha   90.00
_cell.angle_beta   90.00
_cell.angle_gamma   90.00
#
_symmetry.space_group_name_H-M   'P 1'
#
loop_
_entity.id
_entity.type
_entity.pdbx_description
1 polymer ?
#
loop_
_entity_poly.entity_id
_entity_poly.type
_entity_poly.pdbx_seq_one_letter_code
_entity_poly.pdbx_strand_id
1 'polypeptide(L)'
;MENNSTKAVKSGFWYVLSNVLIRAVGIITAPIYTRLLTPAETGYANSFNSYVSIITVVTCLCLIYSVGRAKLDFKDEFDEYMSSIQTLSSGFGLIVMILVMFFCPAEGFLKFPRIVIFIMFAYLAVYPSIDYMQYRYRFEYKYKENIAISIIITVATLGLTLALLFINPADRGFMKILGTVIPSAAVALWCYINLLRRGKTLYKKEYWIYALKIGIPMIPHGLALILLSRIDVTMIQNICGDSDTGLYTSGYTIGTLLMFITNAVSQAWLPWFNEQMYEENREAIREKNKLLMFYGCVMTLFFVAAAPEAVKILFHRNYWDSMWVVPPVALGTLCQYFYTNYVNLELYTKKTALIAGNSVIAAIINIGLNAYYIPRYGYIAAAYTTLAGYFALMILHYICTRFMLREKVYADGLYFVMVILTSAAGIALSVLYPNWILRYAMLAVVATILAIIKKNDIIMAICFVRRKFFKS
;
A
#
# COMPACT_ATOMS: atom_id res chain seq x y z
N MET A 1 33.52 -5.74 -15.33
CA MET A 1 32.10 -5.37 -15.64
C MET A 1 31.20 -6.18 -14.71
N GLU A 2 30.50 -5.54 -13.79
CA GLU A 2 29.50 -6.23 -12.95
C GLU A 2 28.39 -6.75 -13.86
N ASN A 3 28.11 -8.06 -13.78
CA ASN A 3 27.10 -8.70 -14.63
C ASN A 3 25.71 -8.07 -14.36
N ASN A 4 24.89 -7.85 -15.39
CA ASN A 4 23.58 -7.20 -15.25
C ASN A 4 22.67 -7.92 -14.23
N SER A 5 22.81 -9.21 -14.03
CA SER A 5 22.12 -9.97 -12.99
C SER A 5 22.54 -9.54 -11.57
N THR A 6 23.84 -9.31 -11.34
CA THR A 6 24.35 -8.86 -10.02
C THR A 6 23.87 -7.43 -9.71
N LYS A 7 23.81 -6.54 -10.71
CA LYS A 7 23.26 -5.18 -10.55
C LYS A 7 21.77 -5.20 -10.25
N ALA A 8 21.01 -6.08 -10.90
CA ALA A 8 19.58 -6.22 -10.67
C ALA A 8 19.27 -6.71 -9.24
N VAL A 9 19.98 -7.72 -8.76
CA VAL A 9 19.85 -8.25 -7.39
C VAL A 9 20.22 -7.19 -6.36
N LYS A 10 21.34 -6.50 -6.55
CA LYS A 10 21.81 -5.43 -5.66
C LYS A 10 20.82 -4.27 -5.60
N SER A 11 20.31 -3.80 -6.75
CA SER A 11 19.29 -2.75 -6.77
C SER A 11 17.98 -3.20 -6.13
N GLY A 12 17.53 -4.44 -6.36
CA GLY A 12 16.35 -5.00 -5.71
C GLY A 12 16.46 -4.99 -4.19
N PHE A 13 17.57 -5.44 -3.64
CA PHE A 13 17.84 -5.42 -2.19
C PHE A 13 17.76 -3.99 -1.62
N TRP A 14 18.43 -3.02 -2.26
CA TRP A 14 18.41 -1.65 -1.80
C TRP A 14 17.04 -0.98 -1.90
N TYR A 15 16.21 -1.33 -2.91
CA TYR A 15 14.82 -0.85 -2.99
C TYR A 15 13.96 -1.39 -1.84
N VAL A 16 14.09 -2.67 -1.49
CA VAL A 16 13.37 -3.25 -0.35
C VAL A 16 13.81 -2.57 0.95
N LEU A 17 15.11 -2.46 1.17
CA LEU A 17 15.66 -1.83 2.38
C LEU A 17 15.21 -0.37 2.52
N SER A 18 15.25 0.41 1.44
CA SER A 18 14.82 1.82 1.49
C SER A 18 13.32 1.96 1.75
N ASN A 19 12.48 1.12 1.16
CA ASN A 19 11.05 1.11 1.45
C ASN A 19 10.77 0.81 2.93
N VAL A 20 11.50 -0.15 3.52
CA VAL A 20 11.40 -0.45 4.95
C VAL A 20 11.83 0.74 5.79
N LEU A 21 12.96 1.38 5.45
CA LEU A 21 13.46 2.55 6.20
C LEU A 21 12.51 3.74 6.13
N ILE A 22 11.99 4.09 4.95
CA ILE A 22 11.04 5.20 4.77
C ILE A 22 9.78 4.97 5.62
N ARG A 23 9.28 3.74 5.66
CA ARG A 23 8.11 3.40 6.47
C ARG A 23 8.43 3.37 7.98
N ALA A 24 9.63 2.94 8.35
CA ALA A 24 10.10 3.02 9.74
C ALA A 24 10.14 4.47 10.23
N VAL A 25 10.53 5.44 9.38
CA VAL A 25 10.44 6.87 9.71
C VAL A 25 9.00 7.27 10.05
N GLY A 26 8.01 6.81 9.27
CA GLY A 26 6.59 7.05 9.56
C GLY A 26 6.15 6.53 10.94
N ILE A 27 6.62 5.33 11.34
CA ILE A 27 6.33 4.75 12.64
C ILE A 27 7.01 5.54 13.77
N ILE A 28 8.29 5.91 13.58
CA ILE A 28 9.06 6.68 14.57
C ILE A 28 8.48 8.08 14.77
N THR A 29 7.92 8.69 13.73
CA THR A 29 7.32 10.02 13.78
C THR A 29 5.87 10.02 14.27
N ALA A 30 5.19 8.88 14.26
CA ALA A 30 3.80 8.77 14.72
C ALA A 30 3.59 9.27 16.16
N PRO A 31 4.44 8.94 17.16
CA PRO A 31 4.33 9.52 18.51
C PRO A 31 4.44 11.04 18.54
N ILE A 32 5.22 11.63 17.65
CA ILE A 32 5.39 13.08 17.58
C ILE A 32 4.11 13.71 17.02
N TYR A 33 3.64 13.21 15.88
CA TYR A 33 2.45 13.74 15.23
C TYR A 33 1.19 13.58 16.10
N THR A 34 1.00 12.45 16.77
CA THR A 34 -0.19 12.23 17.60
C THR A 34 -0.20 13.03 18.89
N ARG A 35 0.94 13.58 19.33
CA ARG A 35 1.00 14.56 20.44
C ARG A 35 0.76 15.99 19.98
N LEU A 36 1.10 16.32 18.72
CA LEU A 36 0.93 17.66 18.18
C LEU A 36 -0.43 17.88 17.49
N LEU A 37 -1.01 16.83 16.94
CA LEU A 37 -2.25 16.86 16.16
C LEU A 37 -3.37 16.14 16.91
N THR A 38 -4.57 16.67 16.80
CA THR A 38 -5.80 15.97 17.18
C THR A 38 -6.18 14.90 16.14
N PRO A 39 -7.03 13.93 16.50
CA PRO A 39 -7.58 12.99 15.51
C PRO A 39 -8.24 13.70 14.32
N ALA A 40 -8.98 14.79 14.54
CA ALA A 40 -9.64 15.56 13.49
C ALA A 40 -8.63 16.18 12.50
N GLU A 41 -7.58 16.83 12.99
CA GLU A 41 -6.53 17.41 12.15
C GLU A 41 -5.76 16.33 11.37
N THR A 42 -5.54 15.17 11.99
CA THR A 42 -4.92 14.01 11.33
C THR A 42 -5.83 13.44 10.26
N GLY A 43 -7.12 13.28 10.55
CA GLY A 43 -8.12 12.78 9.62
C GLY A 43 -8.28 13.70 8.41
N TYR A 44 -8.36 15.01 8.62
CA TYR A 44 -8.42 16.03 7.57
C TYR A 44 -7.24 15.89 6.59
N ALA A 45 -6.00 15.84 7.10
CA ALA A 45 -4.82 15.70 6.26
C ALA A 45 -4.73 14.32 5.56
N ASN A 46 -5.14 13.24 6.21
CA ASN A 46 -5.14 11.91 5.62
C ASN A 46 -6.22 11.74 4.55
N SER A 47 -7.37 12.38 4.72
CA SER A 47 -8.41 12.44 3.68
C SER A 47 -7.92 13.17 2.46
N PHE A 48 -7.23 14.32 2.61
CA PHE A 48 -6.58 15.01 1.50
C PHE A 48 -5.66 14.06 0.71
N ASN A 49 -4.79 13.31 1.39
CA ASN A 49 -3.90 12.35 0.74
C ASN A 49 -4.67 11.21 0.04
N SER A 50 -5.81 10.79 0.58
CA SER A 50 -6.65 9.77 -0.03
C SER A 50 -7.30 10.29 -1.31
N TYR A 51 -7.84 11.50 -1.31
CA TYR A 51 -8.35 12.14 -2.53
C TYR A 51 -7.25 12.35 -3.57
N VAL A 52 -6.07 12.83 -3.18
CA VAL A 52 -4.89 12.92 -4.07
C VAL A 52 -4.61 11.57 -4.72
N SER A 53 -4.57 10.48 -3.94
CA SER A 53 -4.28 9.13 -4.45
C SER A 53 -5.33 8.67 -5.47
N ILE A 54 -6.62 8.90 -5.20
CA ILE A 54 -7.73 8.49 -6.08
C ILE A 54 -7.71 9.32 -7.38
N ILE A 55 -7.59 10.64 -7.26
CA ILE A 55 -7.67 11.56 -8.40
C ILE A 55 -6.43 11.42 -9.30
N THR A 56 -5.25 11.14 -8.73
CA THR A 56 -4.00 10.89 -9.46
C THR A 56 -4.19 9.86 -10.56
N VAL A 57 -4.90 8.76 -10.31
CA VAL A 57 -5.11 7.70 -11.31
C VAL A 57 -5.75 8.24 -12.60
N VAL A 58 -6.70 9.16 -12.43
CA VAL A 58 -7.41 9.78 -13.56
C VAL A 58 -6.56 10.89 -14.18
N THR A 59 -6.00 11.80 -13.37
CA THR A 59 -5.25 12.96 -13.87
C THR A 59 -3.93 12.59 -14.54
N CYS A 60 -3.30 11.49 -14.13
CA CYS A 60 -2.09 10.97 -14.77
C CYS A 60 -2.39 10.07 -15.98
N LEU A 61 -3.68 9.80 -16.31
CA LEU A 61 -4.09 8.95 -17.42
C LEU A 61 -3.42 7.56 -17.40
N CYS A 62 -2.92 7.11 -16.27
CA CYS A 62 -2.16 5.86 -16.11
C CYS A 62 -1.00 5.69 -17.11
N LEU A 63 -0.44 6.77 -17.64
CA LEU A 63 0.62 6.72 -18.67
C LEU A 63 1.88 6.00 -18.20
N ILE A 64 2.08 5.91 -16.88
CA ILE A 64 3.21 5.21 -16.28
C ILE A 64 3.30 3.73 -16.72
N TYR A 65 2.17 3.08 -17.03
CA TYR A 65 2.14 1.70 -17.49
C TYR A 65 2.77 1.50 -18.88
N SER A 66 2.88 2.57 -19.68
CA SER A 66 3.51 2.54 -21.00
C SER A 66 5.04 2.58 -20.93
N VAL A 67 5.62 3.11 -19.84
CA VAL A 67 7.07 3.41 -19.73
C VAL A 67 7.93 2.16 -19.89
N GLY A 68 7.51 1.04 -19.27
CA GLY A 68 8.28 -0.21 -19.35
C GLY A 68 8.44 -0.74 -20.76
N ARG A 69 7.37 -0.70 -21.56
CA ARG A 69 7.38 -1.14 -22.95
C ARG A 69 8.08 -0.11 -23.86
N ALA A 70 7.82 1.18 -23.63
CA ALA A 70 8.44 2.27 -24.39
C ALA A 70 9.97 2.25 -24.29
N LYS A 71 10.55 1.80 -23.16
CA LYS A 71 12.01 1.62 -23.02
C LYS A 71 12.60 0.65 -24.03
N LEU A 72 11.82 -0.31 -24.51
CA LEU A 72 12.24 -1.27 -25.54
C LEU A 72 11.94 -0.75 -26.94
N ASP A 73 10.75 -0.19 -27.13
CA ASP A 73 10.24 0.22 -28.44
C ASP A 73 10.87 1.54 -28.92
N PHE A 74 11.21 2.47 -28.00
CA PHE A 74 11.87 3.77 -28.27
C PHE A 74 13.25 3.88 -27.58
N LYS A 75 14.05 2.83 -27.69
CA LYS A 75 15.31 2.68 -26.96
C LYS A 75 16.23 3.91 -27.04
N ASP A 76 16.41 4.46 -28.23
CA ASP A 76 17.31 5.58 -28.51
C ASP A 76 16.65 6.95 -28.24
N GLU A 77 15.31 7.01 -28.26
CA GLU A 77 14.50 8.22 -28.06
C GLU A 77 13.78 8.19 -26.71
N PHE A 78 14.22 7.36 -25.77
CA PHE A 78 13.51 7.15 -24.50
C PHE A 78 13.40 8.42 -23.65
N ASP A 79 14.40 9.30 -23.67
CA ASP A 79 14.36 10.58 -22.95
C ASP A 79 13.35 11.55 -23.58
N GLU A 80 13.24 11.56 -24.91
CA GLU A 80 12.22 12.34 -25.62
C GLU A 80 10.81 11.83 -25.29
N TYR A 81 10.64 10.48 -25.30
CA TYR A 81 9.38 9.86 -24.91
C TYR A 81 8.95 10.27 -23.50
N MET A 82 9.86 10.15 -22.52
CA MET A 82 9.59 10.49 -21.11
C MET A 82 9.23 11.97 -20.93
N SER A 83 9.93 12.85 -21.62
CA SER A 83 9.66 14.30 -21.61
C SER A 83 8.27 14.62 -22.20
N SER A 84 7.92 13.98 -23.31
CA SER A 84 6.65 14.21 -24.02
C SER A 84 5.43 13.68 -23.25
N ILE A 85 5.50 12.46 -22.68
CA ILE A 85 4.38 11.88 -21.92
C ILE A 85 4.16 12.62 -20.60
N GLN A 86 5.23 13.10 -19.97
CA GLN A 86 5.13 13.94 -18.78
C GLN A 86 4.40 15.25 -19.10
N THR A 87 4.71 15.89 -20.24
CA THR A 87 4.00 17.10 -20.67
C THR A 87 2.52 16.82 -20.92
N LEU A 88 2.17 15.67 -21.51
CA LEU A 88 0.78 15.24 -21.66
C LEU A 88 0.08 15.10 -20.30
N SER A 89 0.69 14.39 -19.36
CA SER A 89 0.13 14.17 -18.02
C SER A 89 -0.06 15.48 -17.26
N SER A 90 0.97 16.35 -17.23
CA SER A 90 0.89 17.66 -16.57
C SER A 90 -0.10 18.60 -17.25
N GLY A 91 -0.12 18.63 -18.59
CA GLY A 91 -1.09 19.42 -19.35
C GLY A 91 -2.53 19.01 -19.10
N PHE A 92 -2.79 17.70 -19.06
CA PHE A 92 -4.12 17.19 -18.72
C PHE A 92 -4.49 17.53 -17.26
N GLY A 93 -3.54 17.36 -16.32
CA GLY A 93 -3.72 17.75 -14.91
C GLY A 93 -4.05 19.24 -14.74
N LEU A 94 -3.39 20.12 -15.52
CA LEU A 94 -3.69 21.56 -15.53
C LEU A 94 -5.09 21.86 -16.12
N ILE A 95 -5.47 21.19 -17.18
CA ILE A 95 -6.83 21.33 -17.76
C ILE A 95 -7.88 20.93 -16.72
N VAL A 96 -7.68 19.78 -16.05
CA VAL A 96 -8.59 19.32 -15.00
C VAL A 96 -8.64 20.33 -13.85
N MET A 97 -7.47 20.87 -13.43
CA MET A 97 -7.42 21.92 -12.41
C MET A 97 -8.27 23.14 -12.80
N ILE A 98 -8.11 23.64 -14.02
CA ILE A 98 -8.88 24.82 -14.51
C ILE A 98 -10.37 24.51 -14.50
N LEU A 99 -10.78 23.35 -15.01
CA LEU A 99 -12.19 22.93 -15.04
C LEU A 99 -12.76 22.81 -13.62
N VAL A 100 -12.03 22.14 -12.72
CA VAL A 100 -12.46 21.99 -11.32
C VAL A 100 -12.57 23.36 -10.64
N MET A 101 -11.60 24.25 -10.81
CA MET A 101 -11.64 25.58 -10.19
C MET A 101 -12.75 26.48 -10.78
N PHE A 102 -13.11 26.29 -12.04
CA PHE A 102 -14.22 27.00 -12.67
C PHE A 102 -15.58 26.61 -12.05
N PHE A 103 -15.80 25.32 -11.79
CA PHE A 103 -17.04 24.81 -11.21
C PHE A 103 -17.02 24.75 -9.67
N CYS A 104 -15.86 24.97 -9.03
CA CYS A 104 -15.72 24.88 -7.58
C CYS A 104 -16.47 26.04 -6.89
N PRO A 105 -17.44 25.76 -6.00
CA PRO A 105 -18.08 26.79 -5.19
C PRO A 105 -17.07 27.61 -4.38
N ALA A 106 -17.44 28.83 -3.98
CA ALA A 106 -16.58 29.68 -3.17
C ALA A 106 -16.23 29.04 -1.81
N GLU A 107 -17.16 28.28 -1.26
CA GLU A 107 -17.01 27.54 0.00
C GLU A 107 -16.12 26.30 -0.12
N GLY A 108 -15.86 25.84 -1.36
CA GLY A 108 -15.17 24.60 -1.64
C GLY A 108 -16.12 23.40 -1.82
N PHE A 109 -15.55 22.18 -1.89
CA PHE A 109 -16.30 20.91 -1.90
C PHE A 109 -15.44 19.77 -1.33
N LEU A 110 -15.99 18.56 -1.19
CA LEU A 110 -15.31 17.41 -0.57
C LEU A 110 -14.82 17.72 0.86
N LYS A 111 -15.51 18.58 1.59
CA LYS A 111 -15.16 19.10 2.92
C LYS A 111 -13.82 19.86 2.97
N PHE A 112 -13.32 20.32 1.84
CA PHE A 112 -12.14 21.18 1.74
C PHE A 112 -12.51 22.58 1.22
N PRO A 113 -11.96 23.65 1.82
CA PRO A 113 -12.10 24.99 1.28
C PRO A 113 -11.42 25.10 -0.10
N ARG A 114 -11.91 26.04 -0.91
CA ARG A 114 -11.46 26.24 -2.29
C ARG A 114 -9.94 26.34 -2.45
N ILE A 115 -9.25 26.95 -1.47
CA ILE A 115 -7.78 27.05 -1.49
C ILE A 115 -7.09 25.68 -1.38
N VAL A 116 -7.61 24.77 -0.54
CA VAL A 116 -7.07 23.43 -0.39
C VAL A 116 -7.30 22.59 -1.65
N ILE A 117 -8.44 22.77 -2.31
CA ILE A 117 -8.74 22.14 -3.61
C ILE A 117 -7.77 22.64 -4.68
N PHE A 118 -7.52 23.95 -4.72
CA PHE A 118 -6.52 24.53 -5.63
C PHE A 118 -5.14 23.90 -5.41
N ILE A 119 -4.69 23.81 -4.15
CA ILE A 119 -3.39 23.20 -3.79
C ILE A 119 -3.36 21.73 -4.22
N MET A 120 -4.47 20.99 -4.02
CA MET A 120 -4.58 19.59 -4.42
C MET A 120 -4.35 19.42 -5.93
N PHE A 121 -5.08 20.14 -6.75
CA PHE A 121 -4.99 19.99 -8.21
C PHE A 121 -3.70 20.60 -8.79
N ALA A 122 -3.18 21.69 -8.21
CA ALA A 122 -1.87 22.20 -8.57
C ALA A 122 -0.75 21.19 -8.30
N TYR A 123 -0.83 20.50 -7.17
CA TYR A 123 0.10 19.41 -6.83
C TYR A 123 -0.06 18.23 -7.80
N LEU A 124 -1.27 17.82 -8.12
CA LEU A 124 -1.56 16.73 -9.05
C LEU A 124 -1.02 17.00 -10.47
N ALA A 125 -0.93 18.25 -10.89
CA ALA A 125 -0.38 18.59 -12.20
C ALA A 125 1.14 18.32 -12.31
N VAL A 126 1.88 18.34 -11.20
CA VAL A 126 3.34 18.15 -11.20
C VAL A 126 3.79 16.82 -10.59
N TYR A 127 3.01 16.24 -9.69
CA TYR A 127 3.32 15.03 -8.94
C TYR A 127 3.77 13.84 -9.80
N PRO A 128 3.15 13.56 -10.98
CA PRO A 128 3.54 12.42 -11.81
C PRO A 128 5.00 12.40 -12.24
N SER A 129 5.65 13.56 -12.23
CA SER A 129 7.06 13.69 -12.60
C SER A 129 8.00 12.92 -11.67
N ILE A 130 7.61 12.77 -10.39
CA ILE A 130 8.36 11.93 -9.43
C ILE A 130 8.32 10.48 -9.88
N ASP A 131 7.12 9.97 -10.19
CA ASP A 131 6.93 8.59 -10.61
C ASP A 131 7.69 8.30 -11.90
N TYR A 132 7.59 9.18 -12.91
CA TYR A 132 8.32 9.05 -14.18
C TYR A 132 9.84 9.01 -13.96
N MET A 133 10.39 9.92 -13.12
CA MET A 133 11.81 9.93 -12.82
C MET A 133 12.26 8.67 -12.07
N GLN A 134 11.45 8.22 -11.10
CA GLN A 134 11.73 6.99 -10.34
C GLN A 134 11.68 5.74 -11.24
N TYR A 135 10.68 5.63 -12.14
CA TYR A 135 10.61 4.55 -13.11
C TYR A 135 11.82 4.56 -14.05
N ARG A 136 12.20 5.72 -14.55
CA ARG A 136 13.41 5.86 -15.35
C ARG A 136 14.64 5.33 -14.63
N TYR A 137 14.87 5.76 -13.39
CA TYR A 137 16.01 5.30 -12.60
C TYR A 137 15.98 3.79 -12.33
N ARG A 138 14.80 3.18 -12.19
CA ARG A 138 14.67 1.72 -12.08
C ARG A 138 15.17 1.00 -13.34
N PHE A 139 14.80 1.48 -14.51
CA PHE A 139 15.25 0.90 -15.78
C PHE A 139 16.73 1.16 -16.09
N GLU A 140 17.32 2.18 -15.50
CA GLU A 140 18.74 2.48 -15.59
C GLU A 140 19.57 1.84 -14.47
N TYR A 141 18.95 1.06 -13.56
CA TYR A 141 19.58 0.49 -12.36
C TYR A 141 20.22 1.54 -11.43
N LYS A 142 19.78 2.78 -11.49
CA LYS A 142 20.22 3.90 -10.66
C LYS A 142 19.44 3.92 -9.33
N TYR A 143 19.66 2.89 -8.52
CA TYR A 143 18.94 2.73 -7.26
C TYR A 143 19.28 3.82 -6.25
N LYS A 144 20.52 4.32 -6.23
CA LYS A 144 20.97 5.38 -5.30
C LYS A 144 20.19 6.67 -5.52
N GLU A 145 20.06 7.11 -6.76
CA GLU A 145 19.33 8.32 -7.16
C GLU A 145 17.83 8.17 -6.88
N ASN A 146 17.26 6.98 -7.13
CA ASN A 146 15.87 6.72 -6.80
C ASN A 146 15.61 6.79 -5.29
N ILE A 147 16.46 6.17 -4.48
CA ILE A 147 16.39 6.19 -3.02
C ILE A 147 16.58 7.63 -2.50
N ALA A 148 17.52 8.38 -3.07
CA ALA A 148 17.78 9.77 -2.68
C ALA A 148 16.53 10.64 -2.84
N ILE A 149 15.79 10.54 -3.94
CA ILE A 149 14.52 11.25 -4.12
C ILE A 149 13.55 10.93 -2.95
N SER A 150 13.36 9.67 -2.63
CA SER A 150 12.44 9.25 -1.57
C SER A 150 12.89 9.73 -0.18
N ILE A 151 14.19 9.68 0.11
CA ILE A 151 14.75 10.17 1.38
C ILE A 151 14.61 11.69 1.48
N ILE A 152 14.93 12.43 0.42
CA ILE A 152 14.81 13.90 0.39
C ILE A 152 13.35 14.30 0.66
N ILE A 153 12.38 13.69 -0.04
CA ILE A 153 10.96 13.96 0.19
C ILE A 153 10.60 13.66 1.65
N THR A 154 10.99 12.51 2.17
CA THR A 154 10.64 12.08 3.53
C THR A 154 11.19 13.03 4.58
N VAL A 155 12.49 13.36 4.50
CA VAL A 155 13.16 14.23 5.47
C VAL A 155 12.64 15.67 5.37
N ALA A 156 12.47 16.18 4.14
CA ALA A 156 11.97 17.54 3.92
C ALA A 156 10.49 17.66 4.38
N THR A 157 9.66 16.65 4.10
CA THR A 157 8.27 16.58 4.58
C THR A 157 8.21 16.58 6.10
N LEU A 158 9.03 15.74 6.75
CA LEU A 158 9.08 15.68 8.20
C LEU A 158 9.51 17.03 8.81
N GLY A 159 10.61 17.57 8.33
CA GLY A 159 11.17 18.83 8.83
C GLY A 159 10.22 20.02 8.63
N LEU A 160 9.69 20.18 7.42
CA LEU A 160 8.77 21.29 7.12
C LEU A 160 7.42 21.12 7.85
N THR A 161 6.89 19.90 7.91
CA THR A 161 5.64 19.67 8.66
C THR A 161 5.82 20.06 10.13
N LEU A 162 6.87 19.58 10.79
CA LEU A 162 7.13 19.96 12.19
C LEU A 162 7.29 21.48 12.34
N ALA A 163 8.08 22.12 11.49
CA ALA A 163 8.25 23.58 11.54
C ALA A 163 6.90 24.32 11.41
N LEU A 164 6.06 23.95 10.44
CA LEU A 164 4.76 24.59 10.22
C LEU A 164 3.79 24.36 11.36
N LEU A 165 3.78 23.17 11.99
CA LEU A 165 2.95 22.87 13.15
C LEU A 165 3.27 23.75 14.38
N PHE A 166 4.52 24.18 14.52
CA PHE A 166 4.92 25.12 15.56
C PHE A 166 4.63 26.58 15.19
N ILE A 167 4.73 26.94 13.91
CA ILE A 167 4.50 28.32 13.43
C ILE A 167 3.02 28.70 13.52
N ASN A 168 2.12 27.82 13.10
CA ASN A 168 0.67 28.05 13.13
C ASN A 168 -0.08 26.95 13.87
N PRO A 169 -0.22 27.06 15.19
CA PRO A 169 -0.96 26.06 15.97
C PRO A 169 -2.49 26.16 15.84
N ALA A 170 -3.02 27.20 15.17
CA ALA A 170 -4.46 27.40 15.03
C ALA A 170 -5.09 26.49 13.94
N ASP A 171 -4.34 26.15 12.89
CA ASP A 171 -4.81 25.29 11.79
C ASP A 171 -3.77 24.22 11.43
N ARG A 172 -3.52 23.33 12.39
CA ARG A 172 -2.50 22.27 12.25
C ARG A 172 -2.84 21.26 11.16
N GLY A 173 -4.12 21.02 10.89
CA GLY A 173 -4.56 20.13 9.81
C GLY A 173 -4.09 20.63 8.44
N PHE A 174 -4.29 21.92 8.18
CA PHE A 174 -3.82 22.57 6.95
C PHE A 174 -2.30 22.66 6.90
N MET A 175 -1.64 22.98 8.04
CA MET A 175 -0.17 23.01 8.11
C MET A 175 0.44 21.64 7.79
N LYS A 176 -0.19 20.54 8.21
CA LYS A 176 0.25 19.19 7.85
C LYS A 176 0.12 18.92 6.35
N ILE A 177 -0.96 19.40 5.71
CA ILE A 177 -1.10 19.32 4.24
C ILE A 177 0.03 20.08 3.56
N LEU A 178 0.27 21.34 3.92
CA LEU A 178 1.33 22.16 3.34
C LEU A 178 2.72 21.54 3.55
N GLY A 179 3.00 21.05 4.76
CA GLY A 179 4.26 20.39 5.08
C GLY A 179 4.53 19.13 4.26
N THR A 180 3.47 18.47 3.77
CA THR A 180 3.57 17.31 2.89
C THR A 180 3.67 17.73 1.41
N VAL A 181 2.83 18.65 0.98
CA VAL A 181 2.69 19.03 -0.43
C VAL A 181 3.87 19.87 -0.91
N ILE A 182 4.33 20.85 -0.13
CA ILE A 182 5.40 21.79 -0.57
C ILE A 182 6.70 21.06 -0.91
N PRO A 183 7.28 20.19 -0.05
CA PRO A 183 8.52 19.47 -0.38
C PRO A 183 8.34 18.52 -1.56
N SER A 184 7.20 17.81 -1.59
CA SER A 184 6.89 16.87 -2.67
C SER A 184 6.72 17.59 -4.01
N ALA A 185 6.02 18.75 -4.03
CA ALA A 185 5.87 19.58 -5.22
C ALA A 185 7.19 20.18 -5.69
N ALA A 186 8.06 20.62 -4.77
CA ALA A 186 9.39 21.13 -5.11
C ALA A 186 10.25 20.06 -5.79
N VAL A 187 10.25 18.82 -5.25
CA VAL A 187 10.94 17.69 -5.87
C VAL A 187 10.29 17.30 -7.20
N ALA A 188 8.95 17.33 -7.28
CA ALA A 188 8.22 17.07 -8.53
C ALA A 188 8.61 18.07 -9.63
N LEU A 189 8.67 19.36 -9.32
CA LEU A 189 9.13 20.40 -10.24
C LEU A 189 10.58 20.18 -10.67
N TRP A 190 11.46 19.83 -9.75
CA TRP A 190 12.82 19.46 -10.08
C TRP A 190 12.89 18.26 -11.02
N CYS A 191 12.11 17.20 -10.76
CA CYS A 191 11.99 16.05 -11.67
C CYS A 191 11.47 16.47 -13.03
N TYR A 192 10.41 17.30 -13.05
CA TYR A 192 9.80 17.83 -14.27
C TYR A 192 10.84 18.55 -15.15
N ILE A 193 11.56 19.51 -14.57
CA ILE A 193 12.60 20.28 -15.28
C ILE A 193 13.71 19.36 -15.79
N ASN A 194 14.15 18.38 -14.99
CA ASN A 194 15.18 17.43 -15.39
C ASN A 194 14.76 16.56 -16.58
N LEU A 195 13.54 16.04 -16.58
CA LEU A 195 13.02 15.22 -17.69
C LEU A 195 12.90 16.07 -18.95
N LEU A 196 12.42 17.32 -18.84
CA LEU A 196 12.35 18.24 -19.99
C LEU A 196 13.73 18.60 -20.56
N ARG A 197 14.70 18.89 -19.68
CA ARG A 197 16.08 19.24 -20.11
C ARG A 197 16.77 18.10 -20.86
N ARG A 198 16.42 16.85 -20.53
CA ARG A 198 17.01 15.66 -21.16
C ARG A 198 16.34 15.33 -22.49
N GLY A 199 15.02 15.24 -22.48
CA GLY A 199 14.26 14.82 -23.69
C GLY A 199 14.00 15.97 -24.65
N LYS A 200 13.95 17.22 -24.19
CA LYS A 200 13.73 18.45 -25.00
C LYS A 200 12.48 18.41 -25.89
N THR A 201 11.61 17.42 -25.72
CA THR A 201 10.43 17.18 -26.53
C THR A 201 9.18 17.39 -25.69
N LEU A 202 8.42 18.44 -26.00
CA LEU A 202 7.15 18.72 -25.32
C LEU A 202 6.00 17.90 -25.91
N TYR A 203 5.99 17.77 -27.22
CA TYR A 203 4.92 17.11 -27.96
C TYR A 203 5.48 16.27 -29.09
N LYS A 204 5.08 14.98 -29.15
CA LYS A 204 5.25 14.12 -30.31
C LYS A 204 4.01 13.22 -30.39
N LYS A 205 3.23 13.39 -31.46
CA LYS A 205 1.91 12.72 -31.64
C LYS A 205 2.01 11.20 -31.49
N GLU A 206 3.08 10.61 -32.01
CA GLU A 206 3.33 9.17 -31.92
C GLU A 206 3.43 8.69 -30.48
N TYR A 207 4.20 9.41 -29.62
CA TYR A 207 4.37 9.08 -28.21
C TYR A 207 3.07 9.21 -27.43
N TRP A 208 2.30 10.26 -27.70
CA TRP A 208 1.02 10.48 -27.02
C TRP A 208 0.01 9.39 -27.37
N ILE A 209 -0.14 9.03 -28.67
CA ILE A 209 -1.03 7.96 -29.10
C ILE A 209 -0.60 6.62 -28.50
N TYR A 210 0.72 6.33 -28.50
CA TYR A 210 1.26 5.10 -27.91
C TYR A 210 0.95 5.02 -26.42
N ALA A 211 1.24 6.07 -25.66
CA ALA A 211 1.01 6.12 -24.23
C ALA A 211 -0.47 6.03 -23.85
N LEU A 212 -1.35 6.75 -24.59
CA LEU A 212 -2.80 6.73 -24.34
C LEU A 212 -3.42 5.36 -24.67
N LYS A 213 -2.98 4.69 -25.73
CA LYS A 213 -3.45 3.32 -26.07
C LYS A 213 -3.19 2.31 -24.94
N ILE A 214 -2.12 2.51 -24.16
CA ILE A 214 -1.79 1.64 -23.03
C ILE A 214 -2.41 2.18 -21.75
N GLY A 215 -2.32 3.49 -21.50
CA GLY A 215 -2.72 4.11 -20.24
C GLY A 215 -4.23 4.13 -20.01
N ILE A 216 -5.03 4.57 -21.01
CA ILE A 216 -6.48 4.69 -20.85
C ILE A 216 -7.15 3.36 -20.45
N PRO A 217 -6.85 2.22 -21.11
CA PRO A 217 -7.40 0.93 -20.69
C PRO A 217 -6.98 0.48 -19.29
N MET A 218 -5.89 1.04 -18.74
CA MET A 218 -5.41 0.73 -17.40
C MET A 218 -6.06 1.58 -16.30
N ILE A 219 -6.80 2.65 -16.65
CA ILE A 219 -7.46 3.51 -15.66
C ILE A 219 -8.46 2.73 -14.79
N PRO A 220 -9.39 1.90 -15.33
CA PRO A 220 -10.30 1.13 -14.49
C PRO A 220 -9.59 0.19 -13.51
N HIS A 221 -8.51 -0.46 -13.97
CA HIS A 221 -7.71 -1.33 -13.11
C HIS A 221 -6.99 -0.55 -12.00
N GLY A 222 -6.28 0.52 -12.35
CA GLY A 222 -5.58 1.36 -11.39
C GLY A 222 -6.55 1.99 -10.38
N LEU A 223 -7.70 2.45 -10.86
CA LEU A 223 -8.75 3.02 -10.00
C LEU A 223 -9.31 1.98 -9.04
N ALA A 224 -9.59 0.76 -9.49
CA ALA A 224 -10.09 -0.31 -8.63
C ALA A 224 -9.13 -0.64 -7.47
N LEU A 225 -7.82 -0.72 -7.75
CA LEU A 225 -6.80 -0.97 -6.72
C LEU A 225 -6.71 0.16 -5.69
N ILE A 226 -6.77 1.40 -6.14
CA ILE A 226 -6.72 2.57 -5.24
C ILE A 226 -8.03 2.70 -4.45
N LEU A 227 -9.18 2.49 -5.09
CA LEU A 227 -10.46 2.51 -4.39
C LEU A 227 -10.51 1.45 -3.30
N LEU A 228 -10.11 0.22 -3.58
CA LEU A 228 -10.08 -0.85 -2.57
C LEU A 228 -9.22 -0.49 -1.34
N SER A 229 -8.22 0.37 -1.49
CA SER A 229 -7.27 0.74 -0.42
C SER A 229 -7.51 2.11 0.22
N ARG A 230 -8.34 2.99 -0.38
CA ARG A 230 -8.47 4.39 0.05
C ARG A 230 -9.88 4.93 0.13
N ILE A 231 -10.85 4.27 -0.48
CA ILE A 231 -12.23 4.77 -0.55
C ILE A 231 -12.89 4.86 0.84
N ASP A 232 -12.57 3.93 1.72
CA ASP A 232 -13.04 3.89 3.10
C ASP A 232 -12.70 5.18 3.86
N VAL A 233 -11.47 5.70 3.71
CA VAL A 233 -11.03 6.95 4.34
C VAL A 233 -11.91 8.14 3.90
N THR A 234 -12.19 8.25 2.60
CA THR A 234 -13.03 9.33 2.07
C THR A 234 -14.50 9.16 2.46
N MET A 235 -15.00 7.92 2.53
CA MET A 235 -16.36 7.63 2.97
C MET A 235 -16.53 7.93 4.46
N ILE A 236 -15.58 7.54 5.31
CA ILE A 236 -15.62 7.87 6.75
C ILE A 236 -15.59 9.37 6.95
N GLN A 237 -14.73 10.10 6.25
CA GLN A 237 -14.70 11.57 6.35
C GLN A 237 -16.05 12.20 6.02
N ASN A 238 -16.68 11.74 4.95
CA ASN A 238 -17.97 12.32 4.52
C ASN A 238 -19.12 11.95 5.46
N ILE A 239 -19.11 10.76 6.06
CA ILE A 239 -20.21 10.22 6.86
C ILE A 239 -20.02 10.49 8.35
N CYS A 240 -18.82 10.21 8.89
CA CYS A 240 -18.52 10.26 10.33
C CYS A 240 -17.71 11.50 10.74
N GLY A 241 -17.00 12.13 9.78
CA GLY A 241 -16.19 13.32 10.04
C GLY A 241 -14.71 13.05 10.22
N ASP A 242 -13.95 14.13 10.38
CA ASP A 242 -12.47 14.09 10.38
C ASP A 242 -11.90 13.37 11.60
N SER A 243 -12.53 13.48 12.78
CA SER A 243 -12.05 12.81 14.01
C SER A 243 -12.03 11.29 13.84
N ASP A 244 -13.14 10.71 13.39
CA ASP A 244 -13.28 9.28 13.14
C ASP A 244 -12.33 8.81 12.02
N THR A 245 -12.12 9.66 11.01
CA THR A 245 -11.14 9.40 9.96
C THR A 245 -9.72 9.34 10.51
N GLY A 246 -9.37 10.22 11.45
CA GLY A 246 -8.07 10.21 12.12
C GLY A 246 -7.85 8.96 12.97
N LEU A 247 -8.85 8.52 13.71
CA LEU A 247 -8.82 7.27 14.47
C LEU A 247 -8.68 6.06 13.55
N TYR A 248 -9.51 6.00 12.51
CA TYR A 248 -9.45 4.92 11.51
C TYR A 248 -8.08 4.82 10.86
N THR A 249 -7.56 5.92 10.30
CA THR A 249 -6.28 5.91 9.57
C THR A 249 -5.09 5.61 10.48
N SER A 250 -5.15 6.00 11.74
CA SER A 250 -4.13 5.66 12.74
C SER A 250 -4.13 4.16 13.04
N GLY A 251 -5.28 3.57 13.34
CA GLY A 251 -5.41 2.12 13.54
C GLY A 251 -5.07 1.32 12.28
N TYR A 252 -5.50 1.80 11.11
CA TYR A 252 -5.17 1.20 9.81
C TYR A 252 -3.66 1.16 9.57
N THR A 253 -2.95 2.24 9.92
CA THR A 253 -1.49 2.30 9.80
C THR A 253 -0.81 1.19 10.62
N ILE A 254 -1.24 0.98 11.86
CA ILE A 254 -0.74 -0.11 12.70
C ILE A 254 -1.13 -1.46 12.09
N GLY A 255 -2.41 -1.68 11.77
CA GLY A 255 -2.91 -2.95 11.24
C GLY A 255 -2.18 -3.42 9.97
N THR A 256 -1.74 -2.48 9.14
CA THR A 256 -1.00 -2.79 7.90
C THR A 256 0.50 -3.03 8.10
N LEU A 257 1.06 -2.87 9.30
CA LEU A 257 2.49 -3.17 9.54
C LEU A 257 2.84 -4.63 9.21
N LEU A 258 1.89 -5.54 9.41
CA LEU A 258 2.08 -6.94 9.06
C LEU A 258 2.38 -7.15 7.56
N MET A 259 1.88 -6.27 6.68
CA MET A 259 2.16 -6.32 5.22
C MET A 259 3.66 -6.26 4.90
N PHE A 260 4.48 -5.62 5.74
CA PHE A 260 5.93 -5.56 5.45
C PHE A 260 6.56 -6.92 5.52
N ILE A 261 6.17 -7.69 6.53
CA ILE A 261 6.71 -9.03 6.74
C ILE A 261 6.17 -9.97 5.66
N THR A 262 4.85 -9.94 5.42
CA THR A 262 4.23 -10.79 4.40
C THR A 262 4.70 -10.46 2.99
N ASN A 263 4.93 -9.19 2.65
CA ASN A 263 5.50 -8.80 1.36
C ASN A 263 6.97 -9.25 1.20
N ALA A 264 7.78 -9.16 2.26
CA ALA A 264 9.15 -9.66 2.23
C ALA A 264 9.20 -11.18 1.99
N VAL A 265 8.33 -11.92 2.67
CA VAL A 265 8.18 -13.37 2.46
C VAL A 265 7.71 -13.66 1.03
N SER A 266 6.71 -12.94 0.52
CA SER A 266 6.19 -13.12 -0.85
C SER A 266 7.24 -12.83 -1.91
N GLN A 267 8.09 -11.81 -1.72
CA GLN A 267 9.18 -11.51 -2.65
C GLN A 267 10.27 -12.59 -2.67
N ALA A 268 10.57 -13.20 -1.53
CA ALA A 268 11.51 -14.32 -1.45
C ALA A 268 10.90 -15.62 -2.01
N TRP A 269 9.58 -15.79 -1.85
CA TRP A 269 8.83 -16.94 -2.33
C TRP A 269 8.70 -16.99 -3.85
N LEU A 270 8.45 -15.87 -4.51
CA LEU A 270 8.08 -15.80 -5.92
C LEU A 270 9.10 -16.43 -6.89
N PRO A 271 10.43 -16.19 -6.78
CA PRO A 271 11.41 -16.83 -7.66
C PRO A 271 11.42 -18.34 -7.50
N TRP A 272 11.42 -18.83 -6.26
CA TRP A 272 11.40 -20.26 -5.96
C TRP A 272 10.08 -20.92 -6.43
N PHE A 273 8.95 -20.25 -6.26
CA PHE A 273 7.66 -20.71 -6.77
C PHE A 273 7.70 -20.90 -8.30
N ASN A 274 8.22 -19.92 -9.05
CA ASN A 274 8.31 -19.99 -10.51
C ASN A 274 9.24 -21.14 -10.96
N GLU A 275 10.35 -21.36 -10.26
CA GLU A 275 11.26 -22.47 -10.53
C GLU A 275 10.56 -23.82 -10.32
N GLN A 276 9.90 -24.01 -9.18
CA GLN A 276 9.17 -25.25 -8.88
C GLN A 276 7.97 -25.48 -9.81
N MET A 277 7.30 -24.42 -10.25
CA MET A 277 6.25 -24.54 -11.27
C MET A 277 6.81 -24.97 -12.62
N TYR A 278 7.99 -24.50 -13.00
CA TYR A 278 8.68 -24.91 -14.22
C TYR A 278 9.12 -26.38 -14.15
N GLU A 279 9.58 -26.83 -12.98
CA GLU A 279 9.97 -28.22 -12.69
C GLU A 279 8.76 -29.15 -12.44
N GLU A 280 7.53 -28.64 -12.52
CA GLU A 280 6.28 -29.35 -12.23
C GLU A 280 6.17 -29.94 -10.79
N ASN A 281 7.00 -29.46 -9.87
CA ASN A 281 7.09 -29.95 -8.49
C ASN A 281 6.02 -29.32 -7.58
N ARG A 282 4.74 -29.56 -7.90
CA ARG A 282 3.57 -29.01 -7.19
C ARG A 282 3.46 -29.45 -5.73
N GLU A 283 3.97 -30.64 -5.41
CA GLU A 283 3.99 -31.17 -4.04
C GLU A 283 4.88 -30.31 -3.13
N ALA A 284 6.10 -30.00 -3.56
CA ALA A 284 7.01 -29.12 -2.81
C ALA A 284 6.41 -27.73 -2.59
N ILE A 285 5.74 -27.16 -3.60
CA ILE A 285 5.03 -25.89 -3.46
C ILE A 285 3.97 -25.99 -2.38
N ARG A 286 3.13 -27.03 -2.44
CA ARG A 286 2.00 -27.24 -1.50
C ARG A 286 2.50 -27.35 -0.06
N GLU A 287 3.52 -28.19 0.19
CA GLU A 287 4.02 -28.42 1.54
C GLU A 287 4.70 -27.20 2.15
N LYS A 288 5.58 -26.53 1.40
CA LYS A 288 6.22 -25.31 1.91
C LYS A 288 5.25 -24.16 2.07
N ASN A 289 4.30 -24.02 1.16
CA ASN A 289 3.32 -22.95 1.24
C ASN A 289 2.38 -23.13 2.45
N LYS A 290 1.93 -24.34 2.78
CA LYS A 290 1.18 -24.64 4.01
C LYS A 290 1.91 -24.09 5.24
N LEU A 291 3.22 -24.34 5.31
CA LEU A 291 4.04 -23.89 6.43
C LEU A 291 4.13 -22.37 6.52
N LEU A 292 4.35 -21.69 5.38
CA LEU A 292 4.39 -20.23 5.31
C LEU A 292 3.06 -19.60 5.70
N MET A 293 1.94 -20.17 5.22
CA MET A 293 0.59 -19.70 5.56
C MET A 293 0.30 -19.88 7.05
N PHE A 294 0.69 -21.01 7.62
CA PHE A 294 0.55 -21.27 9.04
C PHE A 294 1.31 -20.24 9.89
N TYR A 295 2.57 -19.94 9.56
CA TYR A 295 3.31 -18.91 10.27
C TYR A 295 2.72 -17.50 10.08
N GLY A 296 2.16 -17.22 8.91
CA GLY A 296 1.39 -15.98 8.68
C GLY A 296 0.21 -15.85 9.63
N CYS A 297 -0.55 -16.93 9.84
CA CYS A 297 -1.67 -16.96 10.80
C CYS A 297 -1.19 -16.72 12.23
N VAL A 298 -0.16 -17.44 12.67
CA VAL A 298 0.42 -17.29 14.01
C VAL A 298 0.89 -15.85 14.25
N MET A 299 1.68 -15.31 13.32
CA MET A 299 2.14 -13.93 13.40
C MET A 299 0.99 -12.92 13.49
N THR A 300 -0.06 -13.13 12.71
CA THR A 300 -1.25 -12.25 12.75
C THR A 300 -1.92 -12.27 14.12
N LEU A 301 -2.07 -13.44 14.76
CA LEU A 301 -2.66 -13.54 16.10
C LEU A 301 -1.80 -12.85 17.15
N PHE A 302 -0.49 -13.02 17.12
CA PHE A 302 0.42 -12.29 18.02
C PHE A 302 0.34 -10.79 17.79
N PHE A 303 0.28 -10.35 16.55
CA PHE A 303 0.17 -8.94 16.19
C PHE A 303 -1.15 -8.33 16.68
N VAL A 304 -2.28 -9.01 16.44
CA VAL A 304 -3.60 -8.60 16.94
C VAL A 304 -3.60 -8.51 18.47
N ALA A 305 -3.01 -9.48 19.13
CA ALA A 305 -2.96 -9.49 20.60
C ALA A 305 -2.10 -8.35 21.18
N ALA A 306 -1.02 -7.93 20.50
CA ALA A 306 -0.14 -6.84 20.92
C ALA A 306 -0.65 -5.45 20.48
N ALA A 307 -1.74 -5.37 19.75
CA ALA A 307 -2.23 -4.12 19.18
C ALA A 307 -2.53 -3.02 20.20
N PRO A 308 -3.17 -3.29 21.37
CA PRO A 308 -3.41 -2.24 22.37
C PRO A 308 -2.13 -1.61 22.90
N GLU A 309 -1.09 -2.40 23.13
CA GLU A 309 0.21 -1.92 23.60
C GLU A 309 0.90 -1.10 22.50
N ALA A 310 0.88 -1.59 21.26
CA ALA A 310 1.44 -0.86 20.13
C ALA A 310 0.77 0.51 19.96
N VAL A 311 -0.55 0.57 20.03
CA VAL A 311 -1.31 1.82 19.93
C VAL A 311 -0.98 2.75 21.11
N LYS A 312 -0.97 2.25 22.35
CA LYS A 312 -0.72 3.06 23.54
C LYS A 312 0.72 3.58 23.62
N ILE A 313 1.69 2.83 23.11
CA ILE A 313 3.10 3.25 23.05
C ILE A 313 3.31 4.30 21.95
N LEU A 314 2.73 4.06 20.76
CA LEU A 314 2.97 4.87 19.59
C LEU A 314 2.09 6.12 19.53
N PHE A 315 0.88 6.08 20.10
CA PHE A 315 -0.10 7.15 19.93
C PHE A 315 -0.48 7.81 21.26
N HIS A 316 -0.76 9.11 21.17
CA HIS A 316 -1.32 9.87 22.28
C HIS A 316 -2.70 9.32 22.67
N ARG A 317 -3.10 9.54 23.94
CA ARG A 317 -4.34 9.01 24.53
C ARG A 317 -5.60 9.24 23.67
N ASN A 318 -5.69 10.39 23.02
CA ASN A 318 -6.83 10.75 22.15
C ASN A 318 -7.02 9.82 20.94
N TYR A 319 -6.02 8.98 20.64
CA TYR A 319 -6.03 8.02 19.54
C TYR A 319 -6.22 6.57 19.98
N TRP A 320 -6.37 6.29 21.28
CA TRP A 320 -6.40 4.91 21.76
C TRP A 320 -7.56 4.09 21.22
N ASP A 321 -8.70 4.73 20.90
CA ASP A 321 -9.84 4.03 20.29
C ASP A 321 -9.52 3.48 18.90
N SER A 322 -8.43 3.93 18.26
CA SER A 322 -7.93 3.35 17.02
C SER A 322 -7.47 1.89 17.16
N MET A 323 -7.26 1.40 18.40
CA MET A 323 -6.90 -0.01 18.63
C MET A 323 -7.95 -0.99 18.13
N TRP A 324 -9.22 -0.60 18.08
CA TRP A 324 -10.31 -1.44 17.57
C TRP A 324 -10.32 -1.63 16.05
N VAL A 325 -9.63 -0.76 15.33
CA VAL A 325 -9.43 -0.85 13.88
C VAL A 325 -8.34 -1.88 13.53
N VAL A 326 -7.36 -2.08 14.43
CA VAL A 326 -6.18 -2.91 14.15
C VAL A 326 -6.53 -4.38 13.85
N PRO A 327 -7.40 -5.08 14.64
CA PRO A 327 -7.70 -6.49 14.41
C PRO A 327 -8.25 -6.79 13.00
N PRO A 328 -9.37 -6.16 12.57
CA PRO A 328 -9.92 -6.48 11.25
C PRO A 328 -8.97 -6.08 10.11
N VAL A 329 -8.19 -5.01 10.25
CA VAL A 329 -7.20 -4.61 9.23
C VAL A 329 -6.04 -5.62 9.16
N ALA A 330 -5.51 -6.08 10.28
CA ALA A 330 -4.46 -7.10 10.31
C ALA A 330 -4.95 -8.44 9.72
N LEU A 331 -6.18 -8.84 10.03
CA LEU A 331 -6.82 -10.02 9.43
C LEU A 331 -7.07 -9.84 7.92
N GLY A 332 -7.44 -8.63 7.48
CA GLY A 332 -7.52 -8.28 6.06
C GLY A 332 -6.17 -8.42 5.36
N THR A 333 -5.09 -7.99 6.02
CA THR A 333 -3.71 -8.18 5.54
C THR A 333 -3.33 -9.66 5.42
N LEU A 334 -3.81 -10.50 6.34
CA LEU A 334 -3.64 -11.95 6.24
C LEU A 334 -4.37 -12.51 5.01
N CYS A 335 -5.63 -12.11 4.76
CA CYS A 335 -6.34 -12.49 3.56
C CYS A 335 -5.59 -12.07 2.29
N GLN A 336 -5.00 -10.86 2.30
CA GLN A 336 -4.16 -10.37 1.22
C GLN A 336 -2.93 -11.26 1.00
N TYR A 337 -2.28 -11.71 2.05
CA TYR A 337 -1.14 -12.63 1.97
C TYR A 337 -1.54 -13.97 1.34
N PHE A 338 -2.72 -14.51 1.69
CA PHE A 338 -3.23 -15.74 1.10
C PHE A 338 -3.58 -15.58 -0.38
N TYR A 339 -4.32 -14.53 -0.78
CA TYR A 339 -4.69 -14.37 -2.18
C TYR A 339 -3.49 -14.08 -3.09
N THR A 340 -2.42 -13.48 -2.57
CA THR A 340 -1.19 -13.24 -3.36
C THR A 340 -0.61 -14.52 -3.96
N ASN A 341 -0.81 -15.68 -3.32
CA ASN A 341 -0.38 -16.96 -3.88
C ASN A 341 -1.18 -17.31 -5.15
N TYR A 342 -2.50 -17.11 -5.13
CA TYR A 342 -3.32 -17.31 -6.32
C TYR A 342 -2.95 -16.34 -7.44
N VAL A 343 -2.70 -15.07 -7.11
CA VAL A 343 -2.19 -14.06 -8.06
C VAL A 343 -0.87 -14.49 -8.70
N ASN A 344 0.06 -15.05 -7.92
CA ASN A 344 1.31 -15.57 -8.46
C ASN A 344 1.09 -16.67 -9.51
N LEU A 345 0.11 -17.55 -9.29
CA LEU A 345 -0.27 -18.60 -10.24
C LEU A 345 -0.93 -18.02 -11.50
N GLU A 346 -1.83 -17.02 -11.34
CA GLU A 346 -2.45 -16.31 -12.46
C GLU A 346 -1.42 -15.55 -13.31
N LEU A 347 -0.40 -14.95 -12.66
CA LEU A 347 0.73 -14.31 -13.35
C LEU A 347 1.60 -15.33 -14.09
N TYR A 348 1.91 -16.47 -13.46
CA TYR A 348 2.65 -17.55 -14.10
C TYR A 348 1.96 -18.05 -15.37
N THR A 349 0.64 -18.20 -15.30
CA THR A 349 -0.20 -18.60 -16.46
C THR A 349 -0.54 -17.45 -17.41
N LYS A 350 -0.01 -16.25 -17.19
CA LYS A 350 -0.22 -15.03 -18.03
C LYS A 350 -1.69 -14.57 -18.12
N LYS A 351 -2.52 -14.85 -17.13
CA LYS A 351 -3.95 -14.50 -17.10
C LYS A 351 -4.24 -13.20 -16.34
N THR A 352 -3.54 -12.13 -16.70
CA THR A 352 -3.60 -10.82 -16.02
C THR A 352 -4.98 -10.15 -16.06
N ALA A 353 -5.79 -10.43 -17.07
CA ALA A 353 -7.16 -9.92 -17.15
C ALA A 353 -8.06 -10.41 -16.02
N LEU A 354 -7.85 -11.65 -15.52
CA LEU A 354 -8.57 -12.20 -14.36
C LEU A 354 -8.22 -11.43 -13.08
N ILE A 355 -6.94 -11.09 -12.91
CA ILE A 355 -6.46 -10.30 -11.76
C ILE A 355 -7.18 -8.94 -11.72
N ALA A 356 -7.23 -8.27 -12.86
CA ALA A 356 -7.90 -6.98 -12.97
C ALA A 356 -9.41 -7.08 -12.69
N GLY A 357 -10.08 -8.07 -13.28
CA GLY A 357 -11.51 -8.30 -13.07
C GLY A 357 -11.86 -8.58 -11.60
N ASN A 358 -11.11 -9.47 -10.95
CA ASN A 358 -11.29 -9.78 -9.52
C ASN A 358 -11.11 -8.56 -8.63
N SER A 359 -10.11 -7.71 -8.92
CA SER A 359 -9.87 -6.48 -8.17
C SER A 359 -11.03 -5.49 -8.30
N VAL A 360 -11.60 -5.33 -9.49
CA VAL A 360 -12.78 -4.46 -9.73
C VAL A 360 -13.99 -4.97 -8.95
N ILE A 361 -14.29 -6.27 -9.02
CA ILE A 361 -15.41 -6.87 -8.30
C ILE A 361 -15.25 -6.67 -6.78
N ALA A 362 -14.05 -6.93 -6.25
CA ALA A 362 -13.78 -6.74 -4.82
C ALA A 362 -13.93 -5.27 -4.39
N ALA A 363 -13.49 -4.32 -5.21
CA ALA A 363 -13.68 -2.89 -4.94
C ALA A 363 -15.17 -2.51 -4.90
N ILE A 364 -15.98 -3.01 -5.83
CA ILE A 364 -17.43 -2.78 -5.84
C ILE A 364 -18.08 -3.36 -4.58
N ILE A 365 -17.72 -4.59 -4.18
CA ILE A 365 -18.21 -5.21 -2.95
C ILE A 365 -17.84 -4.37 -1.73
N ASN A 366 -16.58 -3.93 -1.63
CA ASN A 366 -16.11 -3.12 -0.50
C ASN A 366 -16.85 -1.78 -0.43
N ILE A 367 -17.03 -1.06 -1.56
CA ILE A 367 -17.78 0.20 -1.62
C ILE A 367 -19.23 -0.01 -1.18
N GLY A 368 -19.88 -1.07 -1.67
CA GLY A 368 -21.25 -1.39 -1.31
C GLY A 368 -21.41 -1.70 0.19
N LEU A 369 -20.50 -2.49 0.75
CA LEU A 369 -20.47 -2.78 2.18
C LEU A 369 -20.20 -1.51 3.01
N ASN A 370 -19.25 -0.67 2.59
CA ASN A 370 -18.96 0.60 3.24
C ASN A 370 -20.18 1.53 3.25
N ALA A 371 -20.86 1.69 2.10
CA ALA A 371 -22.05 2.53 1.98
C ALA A 371 -23.19 2.06 2.89
N TYR A 372 -23.29 0.76 3.13
CA TYR A 372 -24.33 0.21 4.01
C TYR A 372 -23.94 0.25 5.50
N TYR A 373 -22.71 -0.11 5.84
CA TYR A 373 -22.32 -0.33 7.24
C TYR A 373 -21.72 0.91 7.92
N ILE A 374 -20.98 1.79 7.23
CA ILE A 374 -20.39 2.98 7.84
C ILE A 374 -21.46 3.92 8.44
N PRO A 375 -22.58 4.23 7.74
CA PRO A 375 -23.61 5.10 8.32
C PRO A 375 -24.27 4.53 9.58
N ARG A 376 -24.22 3.21 9.78
CA ARG A 376 -24.89 2.50 10.89
C ARG A 376 -23.98 2.24 12.08
N TYR A 377 -22.72 1.93 11.82
CA TYR A 377 -21.78 1.44 12.84
C TYR A 377 -20.49 2.26 12.94
N GLY A 378 -20.41 3.37 12.21
CA GLY A 378 -19.28 4.28 12.25
C GLY A 378 -18.00 3.73 11.60
N TYR A 379 -16.87 4.37 11.90
CA TYR A 379 -15.58 4.13 11.24
C TYR A 379 -15.01 2.72 11.50
N ILE A 380 -15.35 2.08 12.62
CA ILE A 380 -14.89 0.71 12.92
C ILE A 380 -15.46 -0.28 11.90
N ALA A 381 -16.70 -0.05 11.43
CA ALA A 381 -17.31 -0.87 10.40
C ALA A 381 -16.47 -0.91 9.10
N ALA A 382 -15.83 0.20 8.73
CA ALA A 382 -14.98 0.26 7.56
C ALA A 382 -13.80 -0.73 7.62
N ALA A 383 -13.26 -0.98 8.80
CA ALA A 383 -12.19 -1.97 8.97
C ALA A 383 -12.70 -3.42 8.74
N TYR A 384 -13.92 -3.72 9.19
CA TYR A 384 -14.54 -5.03 8.95
C TYR A 384 -14.99 -5.21 7.50
N THR A 385 -15.47 -4.15 6.84
CA THR A 385 -15.81 -4.22 5.40
C THR A 385 -14.58 -4.36 4.53
N THR A 386 -13.45 -3.79 4.96
CA THR A 386 -12.14 -4.00 4.31
C THR A 386 -11.66 -5.44 4.48
N LEU A 387 -11.80 -6.04 5.66
CA LEU A 387 -11.56 -7.47 5.88
C LEU A 387 -12.43 -8.32 4.94
N ALA A 388 -13.74 -8.04 4.89
CA ALA A 388 -14.67 -8.74 4.00
C ALA A 388 -14.30 -8.57 2.52
N GLY A 389 -13.85 -7.38 2.11
CA GLY A 389 -13.38 -7.10 0.75
C GLY A 389 -12.15 -7.94 0.37
N TYR A 390 -11.15 -8.02 1.24
CA TYR A 390 -9.97 -8.86 1.00
C TYR A 390 -10.29 -10.37 1.06
N PHE A 391 -11.22 -10.77 1.92
CA PHE A 391 -11.71 -12.15 1.94
C PHE A 391 -12.47 -12.50 0.66
N ALA A 392 -13.33 -11.60 0.17
CA ALA A 392 -14.01 -11.77 -1.13
C ALA A 392 -13.00 -11.86 -2.27
N LEU A 393 -11.96 -11.01 -2.26
CA LEU A 393 -10.88 -11.06 -3.25
C LEU A 393 -10.15 -12.41 -3.22
N MET A 394 -9.88 -12.96 -2.04
CA MET A 394 -9.29 -14.30 -1.89
C MET A 394 -10.18 -15.39 -2.51
N ILE A 395 -11.50 -15.33 -2.29
CA ILE A 395 -12.47 -16.25 -2.89
C ILE A 395 -12.48 -16.13 -4.41
N LEU A 396 -12.50 -14.90 -4.95
CA LEU A 396 -12.52 -14.66 -6.40
C LEU A 396 -11.28 -15.24 -7.08
N HIS A 397 -10.10 -15.00 -6.53
CA HIS A 397 -8.85 -15.57 -7.06
C HIS A 397 -8.80 -17.10 -6.93
N TYR A 398 -9.30 -17.66 -5.82
CA TYR A 398 -9.46 -19.10 -5.68
C TYR A 398 -10.37 -19.68 -6.77
N ILE A 399 -11.54 -19.07 -7.00
CA ILE A 399 -12.48 -19.51 -8.04
C ILE A 399 -11.80 -19.48 -9.42
N CYS A 400 -11.11 -18.39 -9.75
CA CYS A 400 -10.39 -18.27 -11.01
C CYS A 400 -9.32 -19.36 -11.16
N THR A 401 -8.47 -19.57 -10.17
CA THR A 401 -7.39 -20.56 -10.27
C THR A 401 -7.93 -22.00 -10.30
N ARG A 402 -8.95 -22.29 -9.51
CA ARG A 402 -9.46 -23.65 -9.35
C ARG A 402 -10.36 -24.08 -10.50
N PHE A 403 -11.25 -23.20 -10.97
CA PHE A 403 -12.29 -23.55 -11.95
C PHE A 403 -11.99 -23.05 -13.36
N MET A 404 -11.39 -21.86 -13.50
CA MET A 404 -11.07 -21.30 -14.82
C MET A 404 -9.70 -21.78 -15.32
N LEU A 405 -8.66 -21.77 -14.46
CA LEU A 405 -7.33 -22.28 -14.82
C LEU A 405 -7.19 -23.78 -14.60
N ARG A 406 -8.10 -24.38 -13.82
CA ARG A 406 -8.11 -25.83 -13.45
C ARG A 406 -6.82 -26.28 -12.74
N GLU A 407 -6.14 -25.37 -12.07
CA GLU A 407 -4.90 -25.64 -11.35
C GLU A 407 -5.16 -26.06 -9.90
N LYS A 408 -4.38 -27.07 -9.42
CA LYS A 408 -4.49 -27.65 -8.07
C LYS A 408 -3.14 -27.60 -7.36
N VAL A 409 -2.57 -26.42 -7.23
CA VAL A 409 -1.22 -26.24 -6.66
C VAL A 409 -1.27 -26.14 -5.14
N TYR A 410 -2.30 -25.48 -4.58
CA TYR A 410 -2.39 -25.18 -3.15
C TYR A 410 -3.35 -26.10 -2.40
N ALA A 411 -3.28 -26.05 -1.07
CA ALA A 411 -4.17 -26.78 -0.17
C ALA A 411 -5.41 -25.92 0.17
N ASP A 412 -6.25 -25.65 -0.83
CA ASP A 412 -7.32 -24.64 -0.79
C ASP A 412 -8.24 -24.78 0.43
N GLY A 413 -8.74 -25.98 0.72
CA GLY A 413 -9.62 -26.21 1.87
C GLY A 413 -8.96 -25.86 3.20
N LEU A 414 -7.67 -26.20 3.36
CA LEU A 414 -6.89 -25.85 4.55
C LEU A 414 -6.71 -24.33 4.65
N TYR A 415 -6.52 -23.62 3.53
CA TYR A 415 -6.36 -22.17 3.51
C TYR A 415 -7.61 -21.47 4.04
N PHE A 416 -8.79 -21.85 3.57
CA PHE A 416 -10.05 -21.29 4.07
C PHE A 416 -10.23 -21.56 5.57
N VAL A 417 -9.95 -22.79 6.01
CA VAL A 417 -10.00 -23.15 7.44
C VAL A 417 -9.04 -22.30 8.25
N MET A 418 -7.79 -22.15 7.80
CA MET A 418 -6.78 -21.32 8.47
C MET A 418 -7.24 -19.87 8.59
N VAL A 419 -7.73 -19.26 7.51
CA VAL A 419 -8.16 -17.85 7.51
C VAL A 419 -9.38 -17.67 8.41
N ILE A 420 -10.38 -18.55 8.32
CA ILE A 420 -11.61 -18.46 9.14
C ILE A 420 -11.28 -18.63 10.63
N LEU A 421 -10.51 -19.65 11.00
CA LEU A 421 -10.14 -19.89 12.40
C LEU A 421 -9.26 -18.76 12.94
N THR A 422 -8.31 -18.26 12.16
CA THR A 422 -7.47 -17.14 12.57
C THR A 422 -8.29 -15.85 12.71
N SER A 423 -9.24 -15.60 11.81
CA SER A 423 -10.13 -14.45 11.91
C SER A 423 -11.03 -14.53 13.13
N ALA A 424 -11.64 -15.69 13.40
CA ALA A 424 -12.46 -15.89 14.57
C ALA A 424 -11.65 -15.74 15.88
N ALA A 425 -10.45 -16.34 15.94
CA ALA A 425 -9.54 -16.20 17.08
C ALA A 425 -9.05 -14.75 17.27
N GLY A 426 -8.71 -14.05 16.19
CA GLY A 426 -8.28 -12.65 16.23
C GLY A 426 -9.38 -11.71 16.72
N ILE A 427 -10.61 -11.91 16.28
CA ILE A 427 -11.77 -11.14 16.77
C ILE A 427 -12.04 -11.49 18.25
N ALA A 428 -11.99 -12.74 18.65
CA ALA A 428 -12.14 -13.15 20.04
C ALA A 428 -11.04 -12.54 20.95
N LEU A 429 -9.78 -12.50 20.47
CA LEU A 429 -8.69 -11.83 21.20
C LEU A 429 -8.93 -10.33 21.36
N SER A 430 -9.60 -9.66 20.42
CA SER A 430 -9.91 -8.24 20.55
C SER A 430 -10.90 -7.97 21.69
N VAL A 431 -11.82 -8.88 21.98
CA VAL A 431 -12.73 -8.77 23.14
C VAL A 431 -11.97 -8.76 24.46
N LEU A 432 -10.77 -9.36 24.50
CA LEU A 432 -9.91 -9.41 25.70
C LEU A 432 -8.99 -8.18 25.85
N TYR A 433 -9.11 -7.16 25.01
CA TYR A 433 -8.29 -5.94 25.09
C TYR A 433 -8.32 -5.24 26.46
N PRO A 434 -9.44 -5.19 27.19
CA PRO A 434 -9.45 -4.62 28.54
C PRO A 434 -8.67 -5.45 29.56
N ASN A 435 -8.52 -6.78 29.35
CA ASN A 435 -7.83 -7.68 30.28
C ASN A 435 -6.51 -8.21 29.69
N TRP A 436 -5.43 -7.47 29.91
CA TRP A 436 -4.12 -7.82 29.37
C TRP A 436 -3.58 -9.14 29.93
N ILE A 437 -3.88 -9.49 31.20
CA ILE A 437 -3.39 -10.72 31.85
C ILE A 437 -3.96 -11.94 31.11
N LEU A 438 -5.29 -11.97 30.95
CA LEU A 438 -5.96 -13.09 30.27
C LEU A 438 -5.53 -13.23 28.83
N ARG A 439 -5.36 -12.11 28.12
CA ARG A 439 -4.89 -12.07 26.74
C ARG A 439 -3.50 -12.68 26.57
N TYR A 440 -2.53 -12.25 27.39
CA TYR A 440 -1.17 -12.80 27.31
C TYR A 440 -1.06 -14.21 27.87
N ALA A 441 -1.87 -14.59 28.86
CA ALA A 441 -1.97 -15.98 29.30
C ALA A 441 -2.45 -16.91 28.16
N MET A 442 -3.50 -16.51 27.44
CA MET A 442 -3.96 -17.26 26.27
C MET A 442 -2.88 -17.36 25.18
N LEU A 443 -2.18 -16.26 24.90
CA LEU A 443 -1.06 -16.29 23.95
C LEU A 443 0.06 -17.23 24.40
N ALA A 444 0.43 -17.22 25.66
CA ALA A 444 1.44 -18.10 26.22
C ALA A 444 1.04 -19.58 26.06
N VAL A 445 -0.22 -19.91 26.33
CA VAL A 445 -0.77 -21.26 26.11
C VAL A 445 -0.68 -21.65 24.64
N VAL A 446 -1.15 -20.78 23.71
CA VAL A 446 -1.08 -21.04 22.27
C VAL A 446 0.38 -21.19 21.82
N ALA A 447 1.28 -20.30 22.25
CA ALA A 447 2.70 -20.37 21.92
C ALA A 447 3.36 -21.67 22.42
N THR A 448 3.01 -22.10 23.63
CA THR A 448 3.52 -23.36 24.22
C THR A 448 3.03 -24.57 23.43
N ILE A 449 1.73 -24.62 23.10
CA ILE A 449 1.15 -25.69 22.28
C ILE A 449 1.85 -25.74 20.90
N LEU A 450 2.03 -24.60 20.26
CA LEU A 450 2.71 -24.50 18.96
C LEU A 450 4.19 -24.91 19.06
N ALA A 451 4.88 -24.53 20.14
CA ALA A 451 6.26 -24.92 20.37
C ALA A 451 6.41 -26.45 20.55
N ILE A 452 5.44 -27.09 21.22
CA ILE A 452 5.42 -28.55 21.39
C ILE A 452 5.15 -29.24 20.03
N ILE A 453 4.12 -28.81 19.30
CA ILE A 453 3.73 -29.43 18.02
C ILE A 453 4.83 -29.25 16.97
N LYS A 454 5.49 -28.09 16.93
CA LYS A 454 6.48 -27.71 15.91
C LYS A 454 7.94 -27.78 16.44
N LYS A 455 8.17 -28.53 17.52
CA LYS A 455 9.49 -28.64 18.18
C LYS A 455 10.62 -28.93 17.19
N ASN A 456 10.42 -29.86 16.27
CA ASN A 456 11.44 -30.27 15.30
C ASN A 456 11.76 -29.16 14.30
N ASP A 457 10.74 -28.45 13.80
CA ASP A 457 10.90 -27.33 12.87
C ASP A 457 11.66 -26.17 13.54
N ILE A 458 11.33 -25.87 14.80
CA ILE A 458 11.97 -24.82 15.60
C ILE A 458 13.45 -25.19 15.86
N ILE A 459 13.73 -26.43 16.24
CA ILE A 459 15.11 -26.88 16.46
C ILE A 459 15.93 -26.78 15.18
N MET A 460 15.38 -27.20 14.03
CA MET A 460 16.06 -27.06 12.73
C MET A 460 16.34 -25.57 12.40
N ALA A 461 15.38 -24.68 12.62
CA ALA A 461 15.56 -23.25 12.40
C ALA A 461 16.67 -22.66 13.30
N ILE A 462 16.67 -23.00 14.60
CA ILE A 462 17.70 -22.56 15.55
C ILE A 462 19.08 -23.09 15.14
N CYS A 463 19.17 -24.35 14.77
CA CYS A 463 20.42 -24.96 14.31
C CYS A 463 20.95 -24.29 13.03
N PHE A 464 20.05 -23.95 12.08
CA PHE A 464 20.40 -23.24 10.86
C PHE A 464 20.96 -21.84 11.15
N VAL A 465 20.26 -21.06 11.98
CA VAL A 465 20.71 -19.72 12.41
C VAL A 465 22.05 -19.81 13.13
N ARG A 466 22.19 -20.73 14.07
CA ARG A 466 23.44 -20.95 14.81
C ARG A 466 24.61 -21.30 13.87
N ARG A 467 24.37 -22.15 12.86
CA ARG A 467 25.40 -22.50 11.86
C ARG A 467 25.80 -21.32 10.99
N LYS A 468 24.85 -20.45 10.64
CA LYS A 468 25.07 -19.34 9.69
C LYS A 468 25.69 -18.10 10.36
N PHE A 469 25.34 -17.82 11.62
CA PHE A 469 25.75 -16.60 12.31
C PHE A 469 26.77 -16.79 13.43
N PHE A 470 26.96 -18.01 13.92
CA PHE A 470 27.85 -18.30 15.06
C PHE A 470 28.94 -19.36 14.75
N LYS A 471 29.13 -19.75 13.49
CA LYS A 471 30.33 -20.41 13.03
C LYS A 471 31.19 -19.38 12.29
N SER A 472 31.93 -18.60 13.06
CA SER A 472 33.26 -18.10 12.68
C SER A 472 34.32 -19.03 13.25
#